data_f982765d7b9e9ce81eb701725edbf1bb
#
_entry.id   f982765d7b9e9ce81eb701725edbf1bb
#
_cell.length_a   1.000
_cell.length_b   1.000
_cell.length_c   1.000
_cell.angle_alpha   90.00
_cell.angle_beta   90.00
_cell.angle_gamma   90.00
#
_symmetry.space_group_name_H-M   'P 1'
#
loop_
_entity.id
_entity.type
_entity.pdbx_description
1 polymer ?
#
loop_
_entity_poly.entity_id
_entity_poly.type
_entity_poly.pdbx_seq_one_letter_code
_entity_poly.pdbx_strand_id
1 'polypeptide(L)'
;MIKQNIYIIKFNSLYEILDEIKENLAFKIIKYETEDDFITDSNLNLINPLIISKSNQKLLLNENLNKNNFLDSDCFPLTLSKLSELINIKLIKLKFNYQSKINIKGYDLNLNSKFISKNDLSLKLTEKEIEIILYLIEKKTKHDVSDLQKNIWGYSPNMETHTVETHIYRLRKKISNKFSDENFIQSHKNGYFIH
;
A
#
# COMPACT_ATOMS: atom_id res chain seq x y z
N MET A 1 16.20 -18.00 0.65
CA MET A 1 15.07 -17.05 0.82
C MET A 1 15.52 -15.92 1.73
N ILE A 2 15.39 -14.64 1.33
CA ILE A 2 15.83 -13.52 2.18
C ILE A 2 14.83 -13.37 3.30
N LYS A 3 15.29 -13.52 4.56
CA LYS A 3 14.45 -13.33 5.74
C LYS A 3 14.12 -11.83 5.89
N GLN A 4 12.85 -11.49 6.19
CA GLN A 4 12.42 -10.13 6.47
C GLN A 4 12.93 -9.68 7.85
N ASN A 5 13.20 -8.37 7.99
CA ASN A 5 13.64 -7.78 9.24
C ASN A 5 12.45 -7.35 10.10
N ILE A 6 12.56 -7.62 11.40
CA ILE A 6 11.67 -7.12 12.45
C ILE A 6 12.48 -6.26 13.39
N TYR A 7 11.95 -5.12 13.73
CA TYR A 7 12.63 -4.14 14.58
C TYR A 7 11.97 -4.14 15.95
N ILE A 8 12.76 -4.44 16.99
CA ILE A 8 12.31 -4.47 18.38
C ILE A 8 12.90 -3.27 19.09
N ILE A 9 12.03 -2.35 19.53
CA ILE A 9 12.43 -1.05 20.08
C ILE A 9 11.99 -0.96 21.55
N LYS A 10 12.93 -0.68 22.46
CA LYS A 10 12.67 -0.54 23.91
C LYS A 10 11.98 -1.76 24.55
N PHE A 11 12.21 -2.97 24.01
CA PHE A 11 11.57 -4.18 24.48
C PHE A 11 12.59 -5.32 24.65
N ASN A 12 13.58 -5.12 25.55
CA ASN A 12 14.73 -5.99 25.74
C ASN A 12 14.34 -7.44 26.05
N SER A 13 13.40 -7.64 26.99
CA SER A 13 12.95 -8.99 27.37
C SER A 13 12.35 -9.77 26.18
N LEU A 14 11.62 -9.09 25.29
CA LEU A 14 11.11 -9.73 24.06
C LEU A 14 12.25 -10.08 23.11
N TYR A 15 13.22 -9.16 22.94
CA TYR A 15 14.37 -9.42 22.09
C TYR A 15 15.17 -10.64 22.57
N GLU A 16 15.47 -10.73 23.87
CA GLU A 16 16.21 -11.85 24.47
C GLU A 16 15.52 -13.18 24.23
N ILE A 17 14.20 -13.26 24.48
CA ILE A 17 13.42 -14.48 24.22
C ILE A 17 13.48 -14.89 22.73
N LEU A 18 13.36 -13.93 21.81
CA LEU A 18 13.39 -14.22 20.39
C LEU A 18 14.81 -14.53 19.90
N ASP A 19 15.85 -13.95 20.51
CA ASP A 19 17.25 -14.23 20.16
C ASP A 19 17.66 -15.67 20.52
N GLU A 20 17.16 -16.20 21.63
CA GLU A 20 17.38 -17.61 22.02
C GLU A 20 16.90 -18.61 20.95
N ILE A 21 15.84 -18.24 20.20
CA ILE A 21 15.23 -19.13 19.20
C ILE A 21 15.45 -18.65 17.75
N LYS A 22 16.34 -17.68 17.53
CA LYS A 22 16.51 -16.99 16.22
C LYS A 22 16.76 -17.92 15.03
N GLU A 23 17.40 -19.07 15.26
CA GLU A 23 17.66 -20.06 14.21
C GLU A 23 16.36 -20.69 13.67
N ASN A 24 15.31 -20.76 14.50
CA ASN A 24 14.02 -21.33 14.15
C ASN A 24 13.03 -20.28 13.59
N LEU A 25 13.41 -18.98 13.59
CA LEU A 25 12.54 -17.93 13.10
C LEU A 25 12.61 -17.77 11.59
N ALA A 26 11.46 -17.56 10.95
CA ALA A 26 11.35 -17.25 9.52
C ALA A 26 11.79 -15.81 9.16
N PHE A 27 12.14 -14.99 10.15
CA PHE A 27 12.50 -13.58 10.05
C PHE A 27 13.79 -13.30 10.82
N LYS A 28 14.38 -12.12 10.59
CA LYS A 28 15.51 -11.61 11.38
C LYS A 28 15.00 -10.57 12.38
N ILE A 29 15.61 -10.55 13.56
CA ILE A 29 15.33 -9.55 14.60
C ILE A 29 16.47 -8.55 14.69
N ILE A 30 16.13 -7.27 14.82
CA ILE A 30 17.08 -6.17 15.03
C ILE A 30 16.61 -5.37 16.23
N LYS A 31 17.51 -5.11 17.17
CA LYS A 31 17.23 -4.40 18.40
C LYS A 31 17.62 -2.94 18.32
N TYR A 32 16.80 -2.07 18.89
CA TYR A 32 17.12 -0.66 19.15
C TYR A 32 16.80 -0.34 20.61
N GLU A 33 17.71 0.35 21.27
CA GLU A 33 17.52 0.74 22.68
C GLU A 33 16.57 1.93 22.79
N THR A 34 16.56 2.84 21.80
CA THR A 34 15.68 4.00 21.79
C THR A 34 14.98 4.16 20.44
N GLU A 35 13.89 4.95 20.42
CA GLU A 35 13.19 5.31 19.18
C GLU A 35 14.07 6.24 18.30
N ASP A 36 14.88 7.08 18.96
CA ASP A 36 15.76 8.01 18.28
C ASP A 36 16.90 7.26 17.54
N ASP A 37 17.46 6.19 18.13
CA ASP A 37 18.45 5.33 17.47
C ASP A 37 17.86 4.68 16.21
N PHE A 38 16.61 4.22 16.29
CA PHE A 38 15.92 3.66 15.12
C PHE A 38 15.68 4.70 14.03
N ILE A 39 15.23 5.91 14.38
CA ILE A 39 14.92 6.97 13.40
C ILE A 39 16.19 7.51 12.73
N THR A 40 17.30 7.56 13.44
CA THR A 40 18.58 8.12 12.94
C THR A 40 19.45 7.11 12.19
N ASP A 41 19.12 5.83 12.22
CA ASP A 41 19.90 4.81 11.49
C ASP A 41 19.75 4.96 9.98
N SER A 42 20.80 5.49 9.34
CA SER A 42 20.87 5.69 7.88
C SER A 42 20.88 4.39 7.06
N ASN A 43 21.16 3.25 7.69
CA ASN A 43 21.17 1.94 7.04
C ASN A 43 19.77 1.26 7.04
N LEU A 44 18.77 1.90 7.64
CA LEU A 44 17.42 1.40 7.71
C LEU A 44 16.76 1.34 6.35
N ASN A 45 16.52 0.14 5.89
CA ASN A 45 15.63 -0.05 4.76
C ASN A 45 14.17 -0.07 5.25
N LEU A 46 13.55 1.10 5.29
CA LEU A 46 12.16 1.29 5.75
C LEU A 46 11.08 0.78 4.77
N ILE A 47 11.45 -0.07 3.83
CA ILE A 47 10.46 -0.69 2.95
C ILE A 47 9.59 -1.65 3.78
N ASN A 48 8.44 -1.16 4.25
CA ASN A 48 7.46 -1.90 5.05
C ASN A 48 8.03 -2.63 6.28
N PRO A 49 8.71 -1.93 7.20
CA PRO A 49 9.24 -2.54 8.40
C PRO A 49 8.10 -3.06 9.29
N LEU A 50 8.32 -4.18 9.99
CA LEU A 50 7.49 -4.57 11.12
C LEU A 50 8.20 -4.15 12.40
N ILE A 51 7.53 -3.35 13.21
CA ILE A 51 8.06 -2.78 14.46
C ILE A 51 7.26 -3.33 15.63
N ILE A 52 7.98 -3.74 16.68
CA ILE A 52 7.41 -4.12 17.97
C ILE A 52 8.01 -3.20 19.03
N SER A 53 7.18 -2.35 19.61
CA SER A 53 7.60 -1.39 20.64
C SER A 53 6.54 -1.28 21.73
N LYS A 54 6.97 -0.96 22.94
CA LYS A 54 6.05 -0.65 24.05
C LYS A 54 5.36 0.71 23.92
N SER A 55 5.95 1.62 23.14
CA SER A 55 5.41 2.95 22.85
C SER A 55 5.67 3.28 21.40
N ASN A 56 4.68 3.83 20.70
CA ASN A 56 4.78 4.13 19.28
C ASN A 56 4.61 5.63 18.96
N GLN A 57 4.53 6.48 20.00
CA GLN A 57 4.15 7.89 19.81
C GLN A 57 5.13 8.67 18.92
N LYS A 58 6.43 8.58 19.18
CA LYS A 58 7.46 9.25 18.36
C LYS A 58 7.59 8.61 16.97
N LEU A 59 7.49 7.29 16.90
CA LEU A 59 7.64 6.55 15.66
C LEU A 59 6.52 6.87 14.65
N LEU A 60 5.31 7.12 15.13
CA LEU A 60 4.16 7.49 14.29
C LEU A 60 4.28 8.92 13.70
N LEU A 61 5.21 9.75 14.16
CA LEU A 61 5.54 11.04 13.57
C LEU A 61 6.40 10.90 12.31
N ASN A 62 6.99 9.74 12.07
CA ASN A 62 7.76 9.48 10.86
C ASN A 62 6.81 9.23 9.67
N GLU A 63 6.92 10.05 8.63
CA GLU A 63 6.08 9.99 7.42
C GLU A 63 6.11 8.64 6.69
N ASN A 64 7.21 7.88 6.85
CA ASN A 64 7.38 6.56 6.23
C ASN A 64 6.72 5.42 7.01
N LEU A 65 6.19 5.70 8.21
CA LEU A 65 5.57 4.72 9.10
C LEU A 65 4.08 5.01 9.29
N ASN A 66 3.29 3.94 9.38
CA ASN A 66 1.87 4.02 9.69
C ASN A 66 1.47 2.91 10.67
N LYS A 67 0.25 2.96 11.19
CA LYS A 67 -0.25 1.97 12.17
C LYS A 67 -0.10 0.51 11.72
N ASN A 68 -0.08 0.24 10.42
CA ASN A 68 0.08 -1.11 9.90
C ASN A 68 1.51 -1.66 10.09
N ASN A 69 2.49 -0.79 10.29
CA ASN A 69 3.87 -1.18 10.55
C ASN A 69 4.11 -1.69 11.97
N PHE A 70 3.16 -1.53 12.88
CA PHE A 70 3.30 -1.91 14.28
C PHE A 70 2.54 -3.19 14.60
N LEU A 71 3.14 -4.05 15.43
CA LEU A 71 2.42 -5.09 16.14
C LEU A 71 1.73 -4.43 17.34
N ASP A 72 0.45 -4.74 17.53
CA ASP A 72 -0.32 -4.17 18.62
C ASP A 72 0.24 -4.62 19.99
N SER A 73 0.60 -3.66 20.84
CA SER A 73 1.14 -3.93 22.17
C SER A 73 0.09 -4.46 23.14
N ASP A 74 -1.19 -4.21 22.87
CA ASP A 74 -2.30 -4.64 23.73
C ASP A 74 -2.53 -6.16 23.69
N CYS A 75 -1.86 -6.85 22.76
CA CYS A 75 -1.95 -8.30 22.66
C CYS A 75 -1.09 -9.05 23.70
N PHE A 76 -0.19 -8.38 24.43
CA PHE A 76 0.65 -9.03 25.44
C PHE A 76 -0.03 -9.15 26.82
N PRO A 77 0.21 -10.26 27.57
CA PRO A 77 1.17 -11.34 27.32
C PRO A 77 0.65 -12.41 26.34
N LEU A 78 1.58 -12.98 25.54
CA LEU A 78 1.31 -14.03 24.58
C LEU A 78 2.24 -15.23 24.78
N THR A 79 1.78 -16.42 24.36
CA THR A 79 2.68 -17.56 24.18
C THR A 79 3.60 -17.31 23.00
N LEU A 80 4.80 -17.89 23.02
CA LEU A 80 5.79 -17.75 21.95
C LEU A 80 5.25 -18.22 20.60
N SER A 81 4.50 -19.32 20.58
CA SER A 81 3.85 -19.85 19.39
C SER A 81 2.86 -18.84 18.78
N LYS A 82 2.02 -18.25 19.63
CA LYS A 82 1.03 -17.25 19.17
C LYS A 82 1.67 -15.97 18.67
N LEU A 83 2.73 -15.52 19.33
CA LEU A 83 3.51 -14.37 18.92
C LEU A 83 4.13 -14.60 17.52
N SER A 84 4.79 -15.76 17.33
CA SER A 84 5.38 -16.13 16.06
C SER A 84 4.34 -16.18 14.91
N GLU A 85 3.18 -16.75 15.19
CA GLU A 85 2.04 -16.77 14.23
C GLU A 85 1.59 -15.35 13.86
N LEU A 86 1.37 -14.48 14.85
CA LEU A 86 0.95 -13.09 14.61
C LEU A 86 1.98 -12.29 13.82
N ILE A 87 3.25 -12.46 14.13
CA ILE A 87 4.35 -11.84 13.39
C ILE A 87 4.33 -12.31 11.93
N ASN A 88 4.24 -13.62 11.68
CA ASN A 88 4.22 -14.16 10.33
C ASN A 88 3.01 -13.66 9.53
N ILE A 89 1.82 -13.64 10.12
CA ILE A 89 0.61 -13.09 9.48
C ILE A 89 0.82 -11.60 9.14
N LYS A 90 1.39 -10.84 10.06
CA LYS A 90 1.63 -9.40 9.86
C LYS A 90 2.66 -9.15 8.75
N LEU A 91 3.75 -9.91 8.71
CA LEU A 91 4.76 -9.84 7.64
C LEU A 91 4.17 -10.15 6.26
N ILE A 92 3.33 -11.20 6.17
CA ILE A 92 2.64 -11.56 4.93
C ILE A 92 1.72 -10.40 4.47
N LYS A 93 0.94 -9.82 5.39
CA LYS A 93 0.06 -8.68 5.10
C LYS A 93 0.85 -7.45 4.62
N LEU A 94 1.96 -7.12 5.29
CA LEU A 94 2.81 -6.01 4.89
C LEU A 94 3.40 -6.21 3.49
N LYS A 95 3.93 -7.40 3.21
CA LYS A 95 4.45 -7.75 1.89
C LYS A 95 3.39 -7.67 0.80
N PHE A 96 2.22 -8.22 1.06
CA PHE A 96 1.09 -8.21 0.12
C PHE A 96 0.62 -6.78 -0.19
N ASN A 97 0.49 -5.93 0.84
CA ASN A 97 0.11 -4.53 0.67
C ASN A 97 1.15 -3.72 -0.10
N TYR A 98 2.43 -4.02 0.07
CA TYR A 98 3.50 -3.34 -0.67
C TYR A 98 3.51 -3.73 -2.14
N GLN A 99 3.41 -5.02 -2.45
CA GLN A 99 3.43 -5.52 -3.82
C GLN A 99 2.23 -5.02 -4.66
N SER A 100 1.17 -4.57 -4.00
CA SER A 100 -0.03 -4.05 -4.66
C SER A 100 -0.02 -2.53 -4.87
N LYS A 101 1.02 -1.82 -4.47
CA LYS A 101 1.12 -0.37 -4.67
C LYS A 101 1.74 -0.02 -6.02
N ILE A 102 1.05 0.81 -6.76
CA ILE A 102 1.51 1.37 -8.04
C ILE A 102 1.52 2.90 -7.92
N ASN A 103 2.66 3.52 -8.19
CA ASN A 103 2.74 4.98 -8.24
C ASN A 103 2.35 5.49 -9.64
N ILE A 104 1.42 6.43 -9.68
CA ILE A 104 0.86 7.01 -10.91
C ILE A 104 0.83 8.53 -10.77
N LYS A 105 1.73 9.25 -11.41
CA LYS A 105 1.77 10.74 -11.37
C LYS A 105 1.82 11.31 -9.92
N GLY A 106 2.53 10.64 -9.03
CA GLY A 106 2.60 11.01 -7.61
C GLY A 106 1.38 10.57 -6.77
N TYR A 107 0.51 9.75 -7.32
CA TYR A 107 -0.53 9.05 -6.58
C TYR A 107 -0.10 7.61 -6.29
N ASP A 108 -0.36 7.14 -5.09
CA ASP A 108 -0.18 5.75 -4.70
C ASP A 108 -1.51 5.00 -4.83
N LEU A 109 -1.62 4.15 -5.85
CA LEU A 109 -2.75 3.26 -6.04
C LEU A 109 -2.48 1.92 -5.36
N ASN A 110 -3.30 1.55 -4.39
CA ASN A 110 -3.25 0.24 -3.74
C ASN A 110 -4.37 -0.66 -4.29
N LEU A 111 -3.99 -1.67 -5.05
CA LEU A 111 -4.92 -2.57 -5.73
C LEU A 111 -5.74 -3.43 -4.76
N ASN A 112 -5.15 -3.83 -3.63
CA ASN A 112 -5.79 -4.71 -2.66
C ASN A 112 -6.83 -3.99 -1.81
N SER A 113 -6.46 -2.81 -1.29
CA SER A 113 -7.38 -2.00 -0.50
C SER A 113 -8.33 -1.17 -1.35
N LYS A 114 -8.04 -1.07 -2.66
CA LYS A 114 -8.79 -0.28 -3.65
C LYS A 114 -8.82 1.21 -3.30
N PHE A 115 -7.70 1.73 -2.77
CA PHE A 115 -7.53 3.15 -2.48
C PHE A 115 -6.47 3.77 -3.39
N ILE A 116 -6.75 4.99 -3.85
CA ILE A 116 -5.76 5.89 -4.41
C ILE A 116 -5.49 7.03 -3.42
N SER A 117 -4.23 7.36 -3.18
CA SER A 117 -3.83 8.38 -2.21
C SER A 117 -2.78 9.31 -2.79
N LYS A 118 -2.80 10.56 -2.33
CA LYS A 118 -1.80 11.58 -2.62
C LYS A 118 -1.71 12.50 -1.41
N ASN A 119 -0.50 12.69 -0.89
CA ASN A 119 -0.28 13.34 0.40
C ASN A 119 -1.13 12.65 1.49
N ASP A 120 -1.81 13.40 2.35
CA ASP A 120 -2.67 12.86 3.42
C ASP A 120 -4.09 12.53 2.96
N LEU A 121 -4.40 12.72 1.69
CA LEU A 121 -5.72 12.45 1.14
C LEU A 121 -5.80 11.04 0.56
N SER A 122 -6.91 10.35 0.82
CA SER A 122 -7.19 9.04 0.24
C SER A 122 -8.62 8.96 -0.29
N LEU A 123 -8.81 8.16 -1.34
CA LEU A 123 -10.07 7.97 -2.03
C LEU A 123 -10.27 6.49 -2.36
N LYS A 124 -11.41 5.94 -1.96
CA LYS A 124 -11.77 4.56 -2.29
C LYS A 124 -12.27 4.47 -3.74
N LEU A 125 -11.75 3.50 -4.48
CA LEU A 125 -12.13 3.21 -5.85
C LEU A 125 -12.94 1.91 -5.94
N THR A 126 -13.75 1.79 -6.98
CA THR A 126 -14.38 0.52 -7.39
C THR A 126 -13.41 -0.29 -8.25
N GLU A 127 -13.70 -1.57 -8.46
CA GLU A 127 -12.90 -2.43 -9.35
C GLU A 127 -12.81 -1.86 -10.76
N LYS A 128 -13.95 -1.42 -11.32
CA LYS A 128 -13.97 -0.83 -12.66
C LYS A 128 -13.18 0.48 -12.77
N GLU A 129 -13.17 1.30 -11.74
CA GLU A 129 -12.34 2.51 -11.69
C GLU A 129 -10.84 2.17 -11.69
N ILE A 130 -10.46 1.11 -10.98
CA ILE A 130 -9.07 0.60 -10.97
C ILE A 130 -8.70 0.03 -12.34
N GLU A 131 -9.56 -0.82 -12.94
CA GLU A 131 -9.33 -1.37 -14.28
C GLU A 131 -9.13 -0.28 -15.33
N ILE A 132 -9.95 0.79 -15.28
CA ILE A 132 -9.79 1.97 -16.15
C ILE A 132 -8.40 2.61 -15.96
N ILE A 133 -8.03 2.89 -14.70
CA ILE A 133 -6.73 3.52 -14.41
C ILE A 133 -5.58 2.65 -14.91
N LEU A 134 -5.58 1.34 -14.58
CA LEU A 134 -4.53 0.40 -15.01
C LEU A 134 -4.41 0.34 -16.53
N TYR A 135 -5.53 0.25 -17.21
CA TYR A 135 -5.54 0.21 -18.69
C TYR A 135 -4.97 1.47 -19.32
N LEU A 136 -5.31 2.66 -18.76
CA LEU A 136 -4.83 3.95 -19.26
C LEU A 136 -3.34 4.21 -19.01
N ILE A 137 -2.72 3.54 -18.00
CA ILE A 137 -1.28 3.66 -17.71
C ILE A 137 -0.43 2.61 -18.41
N GLU A 138 -0.98 1.43 -18.72
CA GLU A 138 -0.23 0.30 -19.28
C GLU A 138 0.35 0.64 -20.66
N LYS A 139 -0.42 1.33 -21.46
CA LYS A 139 0.02 1.76 -22.78
C LYS A 139 0.16 3.28 -22.80
N LYS A 140 1.33 3.77 -23.08
CA LYS A 140 1.61 5.21 -23.24
C LYS A 140 0.93 5.85 -24.47
N THR A 141 -0.13 5.24 -24.96
CA THR A 141 -0.91 5.67 -26.12
C THR A 141 -2.31 6.11 -25.68
N LYS A 142 -2.94 6.90 -26.52
CA LYS A 142 -4.34 7.32 -26.31
C LYS A 142 -5.27 6.15 -26.62
N HIS A 143 -6.26 5.95 -25.76
CA HIS A 143 -7.25 4.88 -25.92
C HIS A 143 -8.58 5.49 -26.29
N ASP A 144 -9.14 5.07 -27.41
CA ASP A 144 -10.48 5.48 -27.80
C ASP A 144 -11.55 4.77 -26.95
N VAL A 145 -12.80 5.20 -27.10
CA VAL A 145 -13.90 4.67 -26.30
C VAL A 145 -14.16 3.19 -26.63
N SER A 146 -13.97 2.79 -27.89
CA SER A 146 -14.17 1.40 -28.32
C SER A 146 -13.09 0.46 -27.77
N ASP A 147 -11.83 0.92 -27.68
CA ASP A 147 -10.75 0.17 -27.04
C ASP A 147 -11.04 -0.08 -25.57
N LEU A 148 -11.47 0.95 -24.85
CA LEU A 148 -11.84 0.85 -23.43
C LEU A 148 -13.03 -0.08 -23.24
N GLN A 149 -14.07 0.04 -24.08
CA GLN A 149 -15.25 -0.81 -24.01
C GLN A 149 -14.88 -2.29 -24.20
N LYS A 150 -14.08 -2.59 -25.22
CA LYS A 150 -13.67 -3.97 -25.54
C LYS A 150 -12.81 -4.59 -24.43
N ASN A 151 -11.84 -3.85 -23.91
CA ASN A 151 -10.82 -4.41 -23.01
C ASN A 151 -11.24 -4.41 -21.53
N ILE A 152 -12.12 -3.49 -21.10
CA ILE A 152 -12.55 -3.38 -19.70
C ILE A 152 -13.92 -4.04 -19.46
N TRP A 153 -14.84 -3.96 -20.40
CA TRP A 153 -16.19 -4.52 -20.24
C TRP A 153 -16.43 -5.82 -21.04
N GLY A 154 -15.48 -6.19 -21.90
CA GLY A 154 -15.66 -7.26 -22.86
C GLY A 154 -16.60 -6.83 -24.00
N TYR A 155 -16.61 -7.61 -25.07
CA TYR A 155 -17.47 -7.31 -26.21
C TYR A 155 -18.93 -7.66 -25.86
N SER A 156 -19.74 -6.65 -25.55
CA SER A 156 -21.20 -6.79 -25.48
C SER A 156 -21.83 -5.95 -26.60
N PRO A 157 -22.51 -6.58 -27.57
CA PRO A 157 -23.14 -5.86 -28.68
C PRO A 157 -24.20 -4.84 -28.25
N ASN A 158 -24.74 -5.00 -27.04
CA ASN A 158 -25.81 -4.19 -26.49
C ASN A 158 -25.32 -3.08 -25.53
N MET A 159 -24.00 -2.89 -25.38
CA MET A 159 -23.48 -1.88 -24.47
C MET A 159 -23.26 -0.58 -25.24
N GLU A 160 -24.02 0.44 -24.91
CA GLU A 160 -23.86 1.77 -25.50
C GLU A 160 -22.52 2.39 -25.10
N THR A 161 -21.86 3.08 -26.03
CA THR A 161 -20.58 3.80 -25.81
C THR A 161 -20.66 4.83 -24.67
N HIS A 162 -21.85 5.39 -24.41
CA HIS A 162 -22.13 6.29 -23.29
C HIS A 162 -21.81 5.71 -21.92
N THR A 163 -21.76 4.36 -21.76
CA THR A 163 -21.39 3.74 -20.48
C THR A 163 -19.92 4.04 -20.12
N VAL A 164 -19.01 3.91 -21.09
CA VAL A 164 -17.57 4.18 -20.88
C VAL A 164 -17.36 5.65 -20.50
N GLU A 165 -17.94 6.56 -21.29
CA GLU A 165 -17.84 8.00 -21.07
C GLU A 165 -18.39 8.41 -19.69
N THR A 166 -19.51 7.81 -19.27
CA THR A 166 -20.11 8.04 -17.96
C THR A 166 -19.19 7.57 -16.84
N HIS A 167 -18.57 6.41 -16.96
CA HIS A 167 -17.61 5.90 -15.97
C HIS A 167 -16.38 6.80 -15.85
N ILE A 168 -15.80 7.23 -16.98
CA ILE A 168 -14.65 8.12 -16.97
C ILE A 168 -15.02 9.50 -16.40
N TYR A 169 -16.17 10.04 -16.77
CA TYR A 169 -16.66 11.31 -16.21
C TYR A 169 -16.81 11.24 -14.69
N ARG A 170 -17.45 10.18 -14.18
CA ARG A 170 -17.62 9.97 -12.74
C ARG A 170 -16.28 9.82 -12.02
N LEU A 171 -15.35 9.06 -12.59
CA LEU A 171 -14.01 8.89 -12.02
C LEU A 171 -13.23 10.20 -11.99
N ARG A 172 -13.23 10.97 -13.08
CA ARG A 172 -12.61 12.32 -13.14
C ARG A 172 -13.20 13.24 -12.08
N LYS A 173 -14.53 13.33 -11.99
CA LYS A 173 -15.21 14.16 -10.99
C LYS A 173 -14.87 13.73 -9.56
N LYS A 174 -14.79 12.43 -9.30
CA LYS A 174 -14.43 11.86 -8.00
C LYS A 174 -13.00 12.23 -7.59
N ILE A 175 -12.05 12.16 -8.53
CA ILE A 175 -10.65 12.54 -8.31
C ILE A 175 -10.51 14.05 -8.15
N SER A 176 -11.10 14.84 -9.03
CA SER A 176 -11.08 16.30 -8.96
C SER A 176 -11.67 16.80 -7.63
N ASN A 177 -12.80 16.26 -7.19
CA ASN A 177 -13.41 16.64 -5.91
C ASN A 177 -12.53 16.31 -4.70
N LYS A 178 -11.76 15.21 -4.74
CA LYS A 178 -10.95 14.78 -3.60
C LYS A 178 -9.57 15.41 -3.57
N PHE A 179 -8.93 15.53 -4.72
CA PHE A 179 -7.52 15.93 -4.84
C PHE A 179 -7.32 17.29 -5.54
N SER A 180 -8.39 17.94 -5.96
CA SER A 180 -8.36 19.19 -6.75
C SER A 180 -7.54 19.04 -8.05
N ASP A 181 -7.54 17.83 -8.64
CA ASP A 181 -6.81 17.49 -9.86
C ASP A 181 -7.78 17.16 -11.00
N GLU A 182 -7.95 18.10 -11.91
CA GLU A 182 -8.79 17.94 -13.11
C GLU A 182 -8.06 17.22 -14.26
N ASN A 183 -6.73 17.08 -14.14
CA ASN A 183 -5.86 16.59 -15.21
C ASN A 183 -5.35 15.17 -14.97
N PHE A 184 -5.83 14.46 -13.97
CA PHE A 184 -5.43 13.09 -13.72
C PHE A 184 -5.71 12.17 -14.91
N ILE A 185 -6.93 12.21 -15.46
CA ILE A 185 -7.29 11.58 -16.72
C ILE A 185 -7.52 12.69 -17.74
N GLN A 186 -6.72 12.71 -18.78
CA GLN A 186 -6.83 13.69 -19.86
C GLN A 186 -7.65 13.13 -21.03
N SER A 187 -8.36 14.01 -21.71
CA SER A 187 -9.08 13.68 -22.95
C SER A 187 -8.47 14.40 -24.14
N HIS A 188 -8.42 13.73 -25.26
CA HIS A 188 -8.04 14.29 -26.54
C HIS A 188 -9.07 13.87 -27.59
N LYS A 189 -9.04 14.48 -28.78
CA LYS A 189 -9.98 14.15 -29.90
C LYS A 189 -10.12 12.64 -30.15
N ASN A 190 -9.10 11.85 -29.85
CA ASN A 190 -9.01 10.42 -30.15
C ASN A 190 -8.97 9.55 -28.88
N GLY A 191 -9.45 10.01 -27.72
CA GLY A 191 -9.57 9.15 -26.55
C GLY A 191 -9.00 9.72 -25.25
N TYR A 192 -8.74 8.82 -24.29
CA TYR A 192 -8.32 9.12 -22.93
C TYR A 192 -6.93 8.58 -22.64
N PHE A 193 -6.23 9.21 -21.70
CA PHE A 193 -4.88 8.79 -21.26
C PHE A 193 -4.53 9.33 -19.87
N ILE A 194 -3.57 8.68 -19.22
CA ILE A 194 -2.92 9.12 -17.99
C ILE A 194 -1.40 9.18 -18.26
N HIS A 195 -0.79 10.35 -18.11
CA HIS A 195 0.66 10.56 -18.27
C HIS A 195 1.25 11.20 -17.05
#